data_ef77cc4b7edfc3a55ba3844a1aebd591
#
_entry.id   ef77cc4b7edfc3a55ba3844a1aebd591
#
_cell.length_a   1.000
_cell.length_b   1.000
_cell.length_c   1.000
_cell.angle_alpha   90.00
_cell.angle_beta   90.00
_cell.angle_gamma   90.00
#
_symmetry.space_group_name_H-M   'P 1'
#
loop_
_entity.id
_entity.type
_entity.pdbx_description
1 polymer ?
#
loop_
_entity_poly.entity_id
_entity_poly.type
_entity_poly.pdbx_seq_one_letter_code
_entity_poly.pdbx_strand_id
1 'polypeptide(L)'
;MSPDPTPSIALKRSQALLDERINWEKRDRAGMRVGLGPCRDLCARLGHPQKSFRTVHVGGTKGKGSVASLVARGLEGAGYSVGLYTSPHVERITERVRCDGAEIQEELLAAGIDAALGARSEAEADGTAAADASWFDLFTVAAFHALRAAGVDWAVIEVGLGGRLDSTNVIEAEVAILTNIDLEHTSVLGSTRAAIAGEKAGILRAGQTLVCGLEDLGLDEDPGHVIASRARELGVPLVRVAALKTIAAQNLAMASAALTALGKRGFLGPGKEPLSGVLLTPQAVADAALPGRGERRWGQGGIPVVFDGAHVASSLERILGELTDSENLPGRPQVVLSLANDKDHQAILKALRGRVDSLYCTSVPSGIHLDAALLTEMAREQGLPATETHSSQDALDRASARAAAGGWVLVTGSLYLVGDLRGQTTNAYPSPIEPPC
;
A
#
# COMPACT_ATOMS: atom_id res chain seq x y z
N MET A 1 -4.90 24.14 13.78
CA MET A 1 -3.71 24.55 13.01
C MET A 1 -3.23 23.29 12.29
N SER A 2 -3.31 23.24 10.97
CA SER A 2 -2.66 22.17 10.22
C SER A 2 -1.15 22.28 10.45
N PRO A 3 -0.45 21.18 10.77
CA PRO A 3 1.01 21.25 10.90
C PRO A 3 1.63 21.73 9.59
N ASP A 4 2.67 22.53 9.69
CA ASP A 4 3.47 22.98 8.54
C ASP A 4 3.89 21.73 7.72
N PRO A 5 3.60 21.67 6.41
CA PRO A 5 3.93 20.52 5.58
C PRO A 5 5.43 20.28 5.38
N THR A 6 6.26 21.18 5.90
CA THR A 6 7.71 21.10 5.75
C THR A 6 8.31 20.13 6.79
N PRO A 7 8.94 19.00 6.39
CA PRO A 7 9.56 18.07 7.33
C PRO A 7 10.61 18.74 8.22
N SER A 8 10.75 18.27 9.47
CA SER A 8 11.74 18.75 10.43
C SER A 8 13.18 18.64 9.87
N ILE A 9 14.07 19.51 10.32
CA ILE A 9 15.48 19.50 9.87
C ILE A 9 16.12 18.14 10.15
N ALA A 10 15.78 17.53 11.30
CA ALA A 10 16.28 16.20 11.67
C ALA A 10 15.85 15.14 10.67
N LEU A 11 14.56 15.05 10.36
CA LEU A 11 14.04 14.06 9.42
C LEU A 11 14.59 14.27 8.00
N LYS A 12 14.68 15.52 7.52
CA LYS A 12 15.28 15.83 6.22
C LYS A 12 16.72 15.31 6.11
N ARG A 13 17.54 15.55 7.15
CA ARG A 13 18.94 15.10 7.20
C ARG A 13 19.02 13.57 7.17
N SER A 14 18.29 12.89 8.07
CA SER A 14 18.33 11.43 8.17
C SER A 14 17.80 10.77 6.89
N GLN A 15 16.74 11.31 6.30
CA GLN A 15 16.20 10.86 5.02
C GLN A 15 17.20 11.04 3.87
N ALA A 16 17.90 12.18 3.79
CA ALA A 16 18.92 12.41 2.76
C ALA A 16 20.04 11.36 2.81
N LEU A 17 20.52 11.02 4.01
CA LEU A 17 21.53 9.95 4.19
C LEU A 17 21.01 8.56 3.84
N LEU A 18 19.73 8.29 4.13
CA LEU A 18 19.08 7.05 3.74
C LEU A 18 18.92 6.95 2.21
N ASP A 19 18.55 8.05 1.55
CA ASP A 19 18.32 8.11 0.10
C ASP A 19 19.60 7.95 -0.74
N GLU A 20 20.79 8.04 -0.13
CA GLU A 20 22.05 7.64 -0.77
C GLU A 20 22.17 6.13 -0.98
N ARG A 21 21.33 5.34 -0.32
CA ARG A 21 21.35 3.87 -0.39
C ARG A 21 20.55 3.35 -1.57
N ILE A 22 20.83 2.12 -1.98
CA ILE A 22 20.13 1.49 -3.12
C ILE A 22 18.65 1.35 -2.79
N ASN A 23 17.82 2.11 -3.50
CA ASN A 23 16.37 2.04 -3.40
C ASN A 23 15.78 1.33 -4.62
N TRP A 24 15.39 0.06 -4.45
CA TRP A 24 14.79 -0.76 -5.50
C TRP A 24 13.35 -0.38 -5.86
N GLU A 25 12.70 0.48 -5.10
CA GLU A 25 11.39 1.04 -5.47
C GLU A 25 11.53 2.07 -6.60
N LYS A 26 12.71 2.72 -6.70
CA LYS A 26 13.02 3.77 -7.68
C LYS A 26 13.93 3.30 -8.83
N ARG A 27 14.25 2.00 -8.91
CA ARG A 27 15.18 1.42 -9.90
C ARG A 27 14.57 0.19 -10.56
N ASP A 28 15.14 -0.18 -11.71
CA ASP A 28 14.90 -1.50 -12.29
C ASP A 28 15.33 -2.58 -11.28
N ARG A 29 14.46 -3.56 -11.08
CA ARG A 29 14.64 -4.66 -10.14
C ARG A 29 15.44 -5.82 -10.73
N ALA A 30 15.86 -5.74 -11.98
CA ALA A 30 16.77 -6.71 -12.57
C ALA A 30 18.09 -6.73 -11.76
N GLY A 31 18.44 -7.90 -11.20
CA GLY A 31 19.59 -8.04 -10.30
C GLY A 31 19.37 -7.63 -8.85
N MET A 32 18.13 -7.35 -8.43
CA MET A 32 17.79 -7.14 -7.04
C MET A 32 18.19 -8.34 -6.19
N ARG A 33 19.09 -8.12 -5.22
CA ARG A 33 19.40 -9.13 -4.23
C ARG A 33 18.35 -9.09 -3.12
N VAL A 34 17.67 -10.20 -2.92
CA VAL A 34 16.67 -10.36 -1.86
C VAL A 34 17.19 -11.36 -0.83
N GLY A 35 17.04 -11.04 0.45
CA GLY A 35 17.48 -11.89 1.52
C GLY A 35 17.27 -11.27 2.89
N LEU A 36 17.05 -12.09 3.91
CA LEU A 36 16.77 -11.61 5.28
C LEU A 36 18.04 -11.31 6.09
N GLY A 37 19.23 -11.67 5.58
CA GLY A 37 20.51 -11.49 6.28
C GLY A 37 20.72 -10.06 6.77
N PRO A 38 20.68 -9.06 5.88
CA PRO A 38 20.89 -7.66 6.27
C PRO A 38 19.90 -7.18 7.33
N CYS A 39 18.62 -7.44 7.15
CA CYS A 39 17.59 -6.99 8.08
C CYS A 39 17.67 -7.69 9.45
N ARG A 40 18.03 -8.98 9.48
CA ARG A 40 18.26 -9.74 10.74
C ARG A 40 19.45 -9.22 11.51
N ASP A 41 20.54 -8.91 10.83
CA ASP A 41 21.77 -8.37 11.44
C ASP A 41 21.49 -6.95 12.00
N LEU A 42 20.83 -6.07 11.22
CA LEU A 42 20.38 -4.76 11.71
C LEU A 42 19.49 -4.89 12.95
N CYS A 43 18.51 -5.79 12.92
CA CYS A 43 17.63 -6.02 14.07
C CYS A 43 18.40 -6.49 15.30
N ALA A 44 19.39 -7.39 15.13
CA ALA A 44 20.20 -7.89 16.23
C ALA A 44 21.05 -6.77 16.86
N ARG A 45 21.70 -5.93 16.05
CA ARG A 45 22.50 -4.78 16.50
C ARG A 45 21.67 -3.76 17.28
N LEU A 46 20.38 -3.58 16.91
CA LEU A 46 19.47 -2.66 17.57
C LEU A 46 18.65 -3.32 18.71
N GLY A 47 19.06 -4.51 19.18
CA GLY A 47 18.39 -5.20 20.29
C GLY A 47 16.98 -5.68 19.96
N HIS A 48 16.78 -6.17 18.74
CA HIS A 48 15.55 -6.80 18.26
C HIS A 48 14.28 -5.94 18.42
N PRO A 49 14.23 -4.72 17.86
CA PRO A 49 13.09 -3.82 18.04
C PRO A 49 11.76 -4.44 17.58
N GLN A 50 11.77 -5.31 16.56
CA GLN A 50 10.60 -6.02 16.05
C GLN A 50 9.95 -7.01 17.04
N LYS A 51 10.61 -7.30 18.16
CA LYS A 51 10.08 -8.18 19.22
C LYS A 51 9.41 -7.41 20.38
N SER A 52 9.37 -6.07 20.32
CA SER A 52 8.86 -5.23 21.39
C SER A 52 7.33 -5.11 21.39
N PHE A 53 6.67 -5.56 20.34
CA PHE A 53 5.23 -5.48 20.14
C PHE A 53 4.70 -6.76 19.46
N ARG A 54 3.41 -7.03 19.58
CA ARG A 54 2.74 -8.10 18.83
C ARG A 54 2.50 -7.67 17.40
N THR A 55 2.41 -8.63 16.47
CA THR A 55 2.29 -8.28 15.07
C THR A 55 1.18 -9.02 14.32
N VAL A 56 0.62 -8.32 13.32
CA VAL A 56 -0.16 -8.90 12.21
C VAL A 56 0.62 -8.63 10.92
N HIS A 57 0.81 -9.64 10.08
CA HIS A 57 1.59 -9.53 8.86
C HIS A 57 0.70 -9.65 7.63
N VAL A 58 0.67 -8.62 6.77
CA VAL A 58 -0.27 -8.53 5.64
C VAL A 58 0.49 -8.61 4.32
N GLY A 59 0.32 -9.75 3.62
CA GLY A 59 0.84 -10.00 2.29
C GLY A 59 -0.26 -10.07 1.23
N GLY A 60 0.16 -10.21 -0.01
CA GLY A 60 -0.74 -10.28 -1.17
C GLY A 60 -0.25 -9.40 -2.31
N THR A 61 -1.00 -9.35 -3.41
CA THR A 61 -0.67 -8.46 -4.53
C THR A 61 -1.31 -7.09 -4.35
N LYS A 62 -2.62 -7.03 -4.15
CA LYS A 62 -3.39 -5.78 -3.97
C LYS A 62 -4.17 -5.77 -2.67
N GLY A 63 -4.48 -4.58 -2.17
CA GLY A 63 -5.29 -4.40 -0.95
C GLY A 63 -4.52 -4.56 0.36
N LYS A 64 -3.22 -4.89 0.35
CA LYS A 64 -2.40 -5.07 1.57
C LYS A 64 -2.51 -3.89 2.53
N GLY A 65 -2.16 -2.68 2.08
CA GLY A 65 -2.19 -1.47 2.90
C GLY A 65 -3.57 -1.14 3.45
N SER A 66 -4.62 -1.29 2.61
CA SER A 66 -6.01 -1.06 3.06
C SER A 66 -6.45 -2.07 4.12
N VAL A 67 -6.13 -3.36 3.96
CA VAL A 67 -6.42 -4.38 4.98
C VAL A 67 -5.61 -4.14 6.25
N ALA A 68 -4.32 -3.78 6.11
CA ALA A 68 -3.47 -3.45 7.25
C ALA A 68 -4.03 -2.25 8.05
N SER A 69 -4.45 -1.19 7.37
CA SER A 69 -5.04 -0.02 8.00
C SER A 69 -6.37 -0.34 8.71
N LEU A 70 -7.24 -1.14 8.09
CA LEU A 70 -8.48 -1.60 8.73
C LEU A 70 -8.21 -2.43 9.99
N VAL A 71 -7.25 -3.37 9.95
CA VAL A 71 -6.87 -4.16 11.12
C VAL A 71 -6.31 -3.26 12.22
N ALA A 72 -5.46 -2.29 11.89
CA ALA A 72 -4.92 -1.33 12.85
C ALA A 72 -6.04 -0.55 13.53
N ARG A 73 -7.00 -0.02 12.77
CA ARG A 73 -8.17 0.70 13.32
C ARG A 73 -9.04 -0.19 14.22
N GLY A 74 -9.22 -1.45 13.86
CA GLY A 74 -9.94 -2.39 14.72
C GLY A 74 -9.22 -2.65 16.05
N LEU A 75 -7.90 -2.77 16.07
CA LEU A 75 -7.10 -2.91 17.28
C LEU A 75 -7.10 -1.64 18.13
N GLU A 76 -7.02 -0.45 17.50
CA GLU A 76 -7.19 0.84 18.20
C GLU A 76 -8.58 0.96 18.84
N GLY A 77 -9.63 0.54 18.11
CA GLY A 77 -11.00 0.47 18.64
C GLY A 77 -11.14 -0.48 19.83
N ALA A 78 -10.23 -1.44 19.96
CA ALA A 78 -10.09 -2.31 21.12
C ALA A 78 -9.18 -1.71 22.23
N GLY A 79 -8.79 -0.44 22.13
CA GLY A 79 -8.04 0.26 23.16
C GLY A 79 -6.55 -0.04 23.22
N TYR A 80 -5.98 -0.69 22.20
CA TYR A 80 -4.54 -0.90 22.08
C TYR A 80 -3.86 0.31 21.45
N SER A 81 -2.60 0.58 21.82
CA SER A 81 -1.71 1.44 21.05
C SER A 81 -1.17 0.67 19.85
N VAL A 82 -1.36 1.20 18.64
CA VAL A 82 -1.14 0.44 17.41
C VAL A 82 -0.22 1.17 16.44
N GLY A 83 0.87 0.50 16.07
CA GLY A 83 1.70 0.87 14.94
C GLY A 83 1.16 0.30 13.63
N LEU A 84 1.26 1.06 12.56
CA LEU A 84 0.97 0.61 11.21
C LEU A 84 2.19 0.90 10.31
N TYR A 85 2.67 -0.12 9.62
CA TYR A 85 3.73 0.00 8.61
C TYR A 85 3.16 -0.31 7.23
N THR A 86 3.26 0.63 6.29
CA THR A 86 2.77 0.50 4.91
C THR A 86 3.79 0.98 3.89
N SER A 87 3.67 0.52 2.64
CA SER A 87 4.53 0.95 1.53
C SER A 87 3.82 0.87 0.17
N PRO A 88 4.21 1.74 -0.76
CA PRO A 88 5.01 2.96 -0.59
C PRO A 88 4.19 4.12 0.00
N HIS A 89 4.84 5.26 0.32
CA HIS A 89 4.15 6.51 0.64
C HIS A 89 3.70 7.23 -0.64
N VAL A 90 2.79 8.17 -0.48
CA VAL A 90 2.25 9.01 -1.57
C VAL A 90 2.99 10.35 -1.62
N GLU A 91 3.04 11.09 -0.53
CA GLU A 91 3.67 12.42 -0.43
C GLU A 91 4.85 12.43 0.53
N ARG A 92 4.69 11.85 1.73
CA ARG A 92 5.66 11.97 2.83
C ARG A 92 6.11 10.61 3.34
N ILE A 93 7.39 10.51 3.67
CA ILE A 93 7.98 9.26 4.19
C ILE A 93 7.32 8.81 5.51
N THR A 94 6.81 9.74 6.31
CA THR A 94 6.09 9.49 7.56
C THR A 94 4.78 8.73 7.38
N GLU A 95 4.15 8.80 6.20
CA GLU A 95 2.96 8.02 5.86
C GLU A 95 3.19 6.51 5.99
N ARG A 96 4.44 6.06 5.82
CA ARG A 96 4.81 4.63 5.91
C ARG A 96 4.74 4.08 7.32
N VAL A 97 4.80 4.95 8.33
CA VAL A 97 4.79 4.57 9.74
C VAL A 97 3.77 5.42 10.46
N ARG A 98 2.75 4.79 10.99
CA ARG A 98 1.70 5.46 11.77
C ARG A 98 1.66 4.90 13.18
N CYS A 99 1.23 5.71 14.13
CA CYS A 99 0.99 5.32 15.50
C CYS A 99 -0.37 5.89 15.92
N ASP A 100 -1.26 5.03 16.39
CA ASP A 100 -2.61 5.40 16.81
C ASP A 100 -3.33 6.27 15.77
N GLY A 101 -3.25 5.82 14.52
CA GLY A 101 -3.88 6.43 13.36
C GLY A 101 -3.27 7.71 12.80
N ALA A 102 -2.35 8.34 13.50
CA ALA A 102 -1.59 9.50 13.01
C ALA A 102 -0.25 9.06 12.41
N GLU A 103 0.32 9.88 11.52
CA GLU A 103 1.69 9.69 11.10
C GLU A 103 2.61 9.80 12.32
N ILE A 104 3.64 8.94 12.38
CA ILE A 104 4.59 8.92 13.48
C ILE A 104 5.30 10.27 13.64
N GLN A 105 5.66 10.63 14.86
CA GLN A 105 6.45 11.82 15.12
C GLN A 105 7.76 11.77 14.35
N GLU A 106 8.09 12.86 13.68
CA GLU A 106 9.25 12.95 12.78
C GLU A 106 10.57 12.69 13.51
N GLU A 107 10.65 13.10 14.77
CA GLU A 107 11.82 12.89 15.64
C GLU A 107 12.05 11.40 15.92
N LEU A 108 10.99 10.62 16.15
CA LEU A 108 11.09 9.18 16.37
C LEU A 108 11.53 8.46 15.10
N LEU A 109 11.00 8.87 13.95
CA LEU A 109 11.40 8.29 12.67
C LEU A 109 12.84 8.65 12.31
N ALA A 110 13.25 9.90 12.50
CA ALA A 110 14.61 10.36 12.28
C ALA A 110 15.61 9.59 13.16
N ALA A 111 15.31 9.45 14.45
CA ALA A 111 16.13 8.66 15.37
C ALA A 111 16.22 7.18 14.94
N GLY A 112 15.13 6.59 14.46
CA GLY A 112 15.12 5.23 13.93
C GLY A 112 16.00 5.07 12.69
N ILE A 113 15.94 6.05 11.76
CA ILE A 113 16.78 6.05 10.55
C ILE A 113 18.26 6.20 10.94
N ASP A 114 18.59 7.13 11.82
CA ASP A 114 19.98 7.35 12.28
C ASP A 114 20.52 6.09 12.99
N ALA A 115 19.71 5.42 13.82
CA ALA A 115 20.08 4.17 14.47
C ALA A 115 20.35 3.03 13.45
N ALA A 116 19.50 2.88 12.44
CA ALA A 116 19.69 1.87 11.40
C ALA A 116 20.94 2.14 10.55
N LEU A 117 21.21 3.40 10.20
CA LEU A 117 22.41 3.81 9.47
C LEU A 117 23.68 3.59 10.33
N GLY A 118 23.62 3.89 11.62
CA GLY A 118 24.72 3.62 12.56
C GLY A 118 25.03 2.12 12.64
N ALA A 119 24.01 1.28 12.83
CA ALA A 119 24.14 -0.18 12.84
C ALA A 119 24.73 -0.75 11.54
N ARG A 120 24.36 -0.16 10.38
CA ARG A 120 24.96 -0.50 9.09
C ARG A 120 26.45 -0.15 9.03
N SER A 121 26.83 1.03 9.52
CA SER A 121 28.24 1.45 9.53
C SER A 121 29.10 0.56 10.44
N GLU A 122 28.57 0.12 11.60
CA GLU A 122 29.21 -0.88 12.44
C GLU A 122 29.37 -2.23 11.69
N ALA A 123 28.34 -2.66 10.98
CA ALA A 123 28.37 -3.88 10.19
C ALA A 123 29.39 -3.81 9.03
N GLU A 124 29.59 -2.65 8.43
CA GLU A 124 30.67 -2.43 7.45
C GLU A 124 32.06 -2.62 8.06
N ALA A 125 32.27 -2.12 9.27
CA ALA A 125 33.53 -2.31 9.98
C ALA A 125 33.77 -3.79 10.40
N ASP A 126 32.68 -4.49 10.77
CA ASP A 126 32.70 -5.89 11.20
C ASP A 126 32.69 -6.90 10.03
N GLY A 127 32.39 -6.46 8.81
CA GLY A 127 32.23 -7.31 7.62
C GLY A 127 31.03 -8.25 7.68
N THR A 128 29.90 -7.80 8.26
CA THR A 128 28.70 -8.62 8.44
C THR A 128 27.56 -8.24 7.46
N ALA A 129 26.49 -9.02 7.49
CA ALA A 129 25.42 -8.95 6.47
C ALA A 129 24.75 -7.57 6.36
N ALA A 130 24.62 -6.81 7.45
CA ALA A 130 23.99 -5.49 7.42
C ALA A 130 24.78 -4.44 6.62
N ALA A 131 26.06 -4.68 6.31
CA ALA A 131 26.84 -3.84 5.40
C ALA A 131 26.19 -3.70 4.01
N ASP A 132 25.50 -4.76 3.55
CA ASP A 132 24.80 -4.80 2.25
C ASP A 132 23.33 -4.36 2.34
N ALA A 133 22.90 -3.80 3.46
CA ALA A 133 21.50 -3.40 3.66
C ALA A 133 21.05 -2.34 2.64
N SER A 134 19.93 -2.63 1.98
CA SER A 134 19.26 -1.73 1.05
C SER A 134 18.51 -0.61 1.80
N TRP A 135 18.04 0.38 1.05
CA TRP A 135 17.15 1.42 1.56
C TRP A 135 15.95 0.83 2.32
N PHE A 136 15.33 -0.21 1.72
CA PHE A 136 14.13 -0.82 2.31
C PHE A 136 14.45 -1.62 3.58
N ASP A 137 15.59 -2.31 3.65
CA ASP A 137 16.04 -2.99 4.88
C ASP A 137 16.24 -1.99 6.02
N LEU A 138 16.96 -0.90 5.74
CA LEU A 138 17.25 0.16 6.70
C LEU A 138 15.96 0.83 7.18
N PHE A 139 15.07 1.20 6.24
CA PHE A 139 13.82 1.86 6.58
C PHE A 139 12.87 0.95 7.38
N THR A 140 12.82 -0.34 7.04
CA THR A 140 12.01 -1.33 7.79
C THR A 140 12.48 -1.44 9.25
N VAL A 141 13.78 -1.54 9.47
CA VAL A 141 14.32 -1.63 10.84
C VAL A 141 14.21 -0.29 11.58
N ALA A 142 14.38 0.84 10.88
CA ALA A 142 14.13 2.17 11.43
C ALA A 142 12.69 2.32 11.90
N ALA A 143 11.71 1.84 11.12
CA ALA A 143 10.29 1.83 11.49
C ALA A 143 10.05 0.97 12.74
N PHE A 144 10.62 -0.22 12.83
CA PHE A 144 10.51 -1.05 14.04
C PHE A 144 11.12 -0.37 15.27
N HIS A 145 12.26 0.29 15.10
CA HIS A 145 12.89 1.06 16.17
C HIS A 145 12.01 2.22 16.63
N ALA A 146 11.42 2.96 15.71
CA ALA A 146 10.53 4.08 15.99
C ALA A 146 9.23 3.62 16.69
N LEU A 147 8.63 2.51 16.23
CA LEU A 147 7.43 1.92 16.87
C LEU A 147 7.71 1.40 18.28
N ARG A 148 8.90 0.79 18.51
CA ARG A 148 9.35 0.44 19.86
C ARG A 148 9.47 1.68 20.76
N ALA A 149 10.06 2.75 20.25
CA ALA A 149 10.22 4.00 20.99
C ALA A 149 8.88 4.69 21.27
N ALA A 150 7.88 4.53 20.38
CA ALA A 150 6.51 4.98 20.58
C ALA A 150 5.74 4.14 21.61
N GLY A 151 6.23 2.94 21.97
CA GLY A 151 5.61 2.09 22.99
C GLY A 151 4.33 1.39 22.55
N VAL A 152 4.19 1.06 21.24
CA VAL A 152 2.98 0.41 20.74
C VAL A 152 2.83 -1.01 21.26
N ASP A 153 1.58 -1.44 21.52
CA ASP A 153 1.23 -2.81 21.93
C ASP A 153 1.26 -3.77 20.73
N TRP A 154 0.77 -3.28 19.59
CA TRP A 154 0.64 -4.00 18.34
C TRP A 154 1.27 -3.24 17.20
N ALA A 155 1.77 -3.96 16.20
CA ALA A 155 2.11 -3.40 14.90
C ALA A 155 1.49 -4.24 13.77
N VAL A 156 0.78 -3.58 12.88
CA VAL A 156 0.27 -4.18 11.65
C VAL A 156 1.24 -3.84 10.52
N ILE A 157 1.85 -4.87 9.95
CA ILE A 157 2.99 -4.74 9.04
C ILE A 157 2.60 -5.21 7.65
N GLU A 158 2.63 -4.30 6.67
CA GLU A 158 2.47 -4.61 5.26
C GLU A 158 3.77 -5.13 4.67
N VAL A 159 3.72 -6.25 3.94
CA VAL A 159 4.83 -6.79 3.13
C VAL A 159 5.14 -5.85 1.97
N GLY A 160 6.41 -5.48 1.79
CA GLY A 160 6.84 -4.65 0.67
C GLY A 160 6.79 -5.40 -0.66
N LEU A 161 7.55 -6.51 -0.77
CA LEU A 161 7.65 -7.29 -2.00
C LEU A 161 7.72 -8.80 -1.72
N GLY A 162 6.86 -9.57 -2.41
CA GLY A 162 6.85 -11.03 -2.28
C GLY A 162 6.37 -11.48 -0.92
N GLY A 163 7.25 -11.89 -0.05
CA GLY A 163 6.97 -12.32 1.32
C GLY A 163 8.15 -13.08 1.95
N ARG A 164 8.57 -14.20 1.38
CA ARG A 164 9.59 -15.10 1.95
C ARG A 164 10.90 -14.39 2.29
N LEU A 165 11.38 -13.51 1.43
CA LEU A 165 12.64 -12.78 1.56
C LEU A 165 12.45 -11.27 1.73
N ASP A 166 11.23 -10.83 2.00
CA ASP A 166 10.92 -9.42 2.30
C ASP A 166 11.50 -9.01 3.66
N SER A 167 12.04 -7.79 3.75
CA SER A 167 12.66 -7.27 4.97
C SER A 167 11.73 -7.33 6.18
N THR A 168 10.41 -7.20 5.97
CA THR A 168 9.41 -7.30 7.04
C THR A 168 9.29 -8.71 7.61
N ASN A 169 9.74 -9.75 6.88
CA ASN A 169 9.61 -11.15 7.28
C ASN A 169 10.60 -11.60 8.37
N VAL A 170 11.13 -10.64 9.14
CA VAL A 170 11.88 -10.86 10.38
C VAL A 170 11.01 -10.81 11.63
N ILE A 171 9.71 -10.52 11.49
CA ILE A 171 8.71 -10.52 12.56
C ILE A 171 8.12 -11.92 12.79
N GLU A 172 7.51 -12.09 13.96
CA GLU A 172 6.74 -13.29 14.35
C GLU A 172 5.29 -12.88 14.60
N ALA A 173 4.46 -12.95 13.53
CA ALA A 173 3.09 -12.47 13.58
C ALA A 173 2.13 -13.47 14.24
N GLU A 174 1.13 -12.98 14.96
CA GLU A 174 0.03 -13.78 15.51
C GLU A 174 -0.94 -14.24 14.41
N VAL A 175 -1.20 -13.35 13.45
CA VAL A 175 -2.04 -13.61 12.28
C VAL A 175 -1.30 -13.15 11.03
N ALA A 176 -1.23 -14.04 10.03
CA ALA A 176 -0.82 -13.69 8.68
C ALA A 176 -2.06 -13.52 7.79
N ILE A 177 -2.02 -12.53 6.91
CA ILE A 177 -3.09 -12.26 5.95
C ILE A 177 -2.52 -12.33 4.55
N LEU A 178 -3.15 -13.09 3.65
CA LEU A 178 -2.84 -13.11 2.22
C LEU A 178 -4.08 -12.69 1.44
N THR A 179 -4.06 -11.45 0.90
CA THR A 179 -5.25 -10.82 0.29
C THR A 179 -5.63 -11.46 -1.03
N ASN A 180 -4.74 -11.44 -1.99
CA ASN A 180 -4.91 -12.02 -3.34
C ASN A 180 -3.55 -12.26 -4.00
N ILE A 181 -3.56 -13.00 -5.12
CA ILE A 181 -2.38 -13.28 -5.94
C ILE A 181 -2.68 -12.91 -7.38
N ASP A 182 -1.84 -12.06 -7.93
CA ASP A 182 -1.87 -11.71 -9.36
C ASP A 182 -0.44 -11.62 -9.91
N LEU A 183 -0.30 -11.58 -11.23
CA LEU A 183 1.00 -11.42 -11.88
C LEU A 183 1.53 -10.01 -11.63
N GLU A 184 2.52 -9.92 -10.77
CA GLU A 184 3.22 -8.67 -10.43
C GLU A 184 4.66 -8.98 -10.08
N HIS A 185 5.59 -8.10 -10.44
CA HIS A 185 7.03 -8.25 -10.18
C HIS A 185 7.59 -9.61 -10.66
N THR A 186 7.16 -10.05 -11.83
CA THR A 186 7.47 -11.37 -12.38
C THR A 186 8.97 -11.60 -12.60
N SER A 187 9.76 -10.55 -12.79
CA SER A 187 11.23 -10.63 -12.90
C SER A 187 11.91 -11.04 -11.57
N VAL A 188 11.22 -10.90 -10.43
CA VAL A 188 11.75 -11.22 -9.09
C VAL A 188 11.03 -12.40 -8.45
N LEU A 189 9.68 -12.47 -8.58
CA LEU A 189 8.84 -13.42 -7.87
C LEU A 189 8.49 -14.68 -8.67
N GLY A 190 8.87 -14.71 -9.96
CA GLY A 190 8.51 -15.78 -10.90
C GLY A 190 7.34 -15.43 -11.82
N SER A 191 7.26 -16.17 -12.92
CA SER A 191 6.38 -15.87 -14.05
C SER A 191 4.97 -16.46 -13.93
N THR A 192 4.66 -17.21 -12.87
CA THR A 192 3.36 -17.83 -12.64
C THR A 192 2.72 -17.41 -11.33
N ARG A 193 1.39 -17.44 -11.26
CA ARG A 193 0.65 -17.14 -10.02
C ARG A 193 1.02 -18.12 -8.90
N ALA A 194 1.27 -19.40 -9.22
CA ALA A 194 1.70 -20.41 -8.25
C ALA A 194 3.07 -20.06 -7.65
N ALA A 195 4.06 -19.66 -8.48
CA ALA A 195 5.37 -19.22 -7.99
C ALA A 195 5.26 -18.00 -7.06
N ILE A 196 4.47 -17.01 -7.46
CA ILE A 196 4.20 -15.80 -6.66
C ILE A 196 3.50 -16.18 -5.33
N ALA A 197 2.57 -17.14 -5.37
CA ALA A 197 1.89 -17.65 -4.18
C ALA A 197 2.88 -18.33 -3.21
N GLY A 198 3.84 -19.11 -3.72
CA GLY A 198 4.91 -19.71 -2.93
C GLY A 198 5.79 -18.66 -2.22
N GLU A 199 6.20 -17.60 -2.92
CA GLU A 199 6.95 -16.50 -2.32
C GLU A 199 6.14 -15.78 -1.23
N LYS A 200 4.85 -15.53 -1.48
CA LYS A 200 3.99 -14.86 -0.50
C LYS A 200 3.65 -15.75 0.70
N ALA A 201 3.44 -17.06 0.49
CA ALA A 201 3.24 -18.04 1.56
C ALA A 201 4.48 -18.19 2.47
N GLY A 202 5.63 -17.68 2.05
CA GLY A 202 6.85 -17.64 2.86
C GLY A 202 6.77 -16.77 4.12
N ILE A 203 5.71 -16.00 4.33
CA ILE A 203 5.45 -15.29 5.60
C ILE A 203 4.84 -16.19 6.68
N LEU A 204 4.37 -17.40 6.30
CA LEU A 204 3.72 -18.31 7.23
C LEU A 204 4.73 -19.02 8.13
N ARG A 205 4.39 -19.13 9.40
CA ARG A 205 5.12 -19.86 10.45
C ARG A 205 4.16 -20.66 11.32
N ALA A 206 4.65 -21.76 11.90
CA ALA A 206 3.89 -22.50 12.91
C ALA A 206 3.44 -21.58 14.05
N GLY A 207 2.27 -21.85 14.62
CA GLY A 207 1.71 -21.06 15.71
C GLY A 207 0.89 -19.83 15.32
N GLN A 208 0.87 -19.46 14.02
CA GLN A 208 0.02 -18.37 13.49
C GLN A 208 -1.38 -18.86 13.16
N THR A 209 -2.27 -17.93 12.79
CA THR A 209 -3.48 -18.20 12.00
C THR A 209 -3.36 -17.49 10.65
N LEU A 210 -3.71 -18.15 9.56
CA LEU A 210 -3.75 -17.56 8.23
C LEU A 210 -5.18 -17.12 7.88
N VAL A 211 -5.36 -15.87 7.47
CA VAL A 211 -6.55 -15.38 6.78
C VAL A 211 -6.23 -15.24 5.30
N CYS A 212 -7.01 -15.91 4.43
CA CYS A 212 -6.73 -15.98 3.00
C CYS A 212 -7.96 -15.63 2.17
N GLY A 213 -7.79 -14.71 1.21
CA GLY A 213 -8.82 -14.28 0.27
C GLY A 213 -8.88 -15.09 -1.03
N LEU A 214 -8.21 -16.26 -1.08
CA LEU A 214 -8.15 -17.13 -2.25
C LEU A 214 -8.87 -18.44 -1.99
N GLU A 215 -9.61 -18.91 -2.99
CA GLU A 215 -10.17 -20.25 -3.01
C GLU A 215 -9.06 -21.28 -3.32
N ASP A 216 -9.26 -22.51 -2.90
CA ASP A 216 -8.41 -23.65 -3.21
C ASP A 216 -9.17 -24.54 -4.20
N LEU A 217 -8.72 -24.54 -5.44
CA LEU A 217 -9.31 -25.34 -6.51
C LEU A 217 -8.72 -26.75 -6.60
N GLY A 218 -7.78 -27.09 -5.71
CA GLY A 218 -7.17 -28.42 -5.64
C GLY A 218 -6.16 -28.73 -6.76
N LEU A 219 -5.76 -27.73 -7.54
CA LEU A 219 -4.80 -27.88 -8.64
C LEU A 219 -3.42 -27.36 -8.21
N ASP A 220 -2.35 -28.06 -8.55
CA ASP A 220 -0.97 -27.69 -8.17
C ASP A 220 -0.54 -26.29 -8.64
N GLU A 221 -1.09 -25.85 -9.77
CA GLU A 221 -0.84 -24.51 -10.31
C GLU A 221 -1.77 -23.42 -9.73
N ASP A 222 -2.76 -23.82 -8.91
CA ASP A 222 -3.68 -22.89 -8.28
C ASP A 222 -3.01 -22.17 -7.10
N PRO A 223 -2.96 -20.83 -7.09
CA PRO A 223 -2.37 -20.08 -5.99
C PRO A 223 -2.98 -20.39 -4.62
N GLY A 224 -4.28 -20.60 -4.55
CA GLY A 224 -4.98 -20.94 -3.33
C GLY A 224 -4.58 -22.32 -2.78
N HIS A 225 -4.34 -23.29 -3.68
CA HIS A 225 -3.85 -24.61 -3.32
C HIS A 225 -2.41 -24.56 -2.77
N VAL A 226 -1.52 -23.84 -3.42
CA VAL A 226 -0.13 -23.62 -2.97
C VAL A 226 -0.11 -23.06 -1.54
N ILE A 227 -0.90 -22.01 -1.28
CA ILE A 227 -0.99 -21.40 0.05
C ILE A 227 -1.58 -22.35 1.08
N ALA A 228 -2.67 -23.07 0.73
CA ALA A 228 -3.32 -24.03 1.63
C ALA A 228 -2.42 -25.22 1.95
N SER A 229 -1.65 -25.69 0.97
CA SER A 229 -0.67 -26.76 1.18
C SER A 229 0.42 -26.32 2.14
N ARG A 230 0.96 -25.11 1.99
CA ARG A 230 1.94 -24.55 2.91
C ARG A 230 1.38 -24.38 4.32
N ALA A 231 0.13 -23.92 4.46
CA ALA A 231 -0.53 -23.80 5.77
C ALA A 231 -0.69 -25.19 6.43
N ARG A 232 -1.07 -26.22 5.68
CA ARG A 232 -1.16 -27.61 6.18
C ARG A 232 0.20 -28.18 6.64
N GLU A 233 1.25 -27.97 5.86
CA GLU A 233 2.63 -28.39 6.22
C GLU A 233 3.09 -27.81 7.55
N LEU A 234 2.72 -26.54 7.82
CA LEU A 234 3.12 -25.84 9.04
C LEU A 234 2.13 -26.01 10.21
N GLY A 235 1.01 -26.73 10.00
CA GLY A 235 -0.05 -26.83 11.00
C GLY A 235 -0.74 -25.51 11.30
N VAL A 236 -0.78 -24.58 10.34
CA VAL A 236 -1.36 -23.23 10.49
C VAL A 236 -2.86 -23.30 10.21
N PRO A 237 -3.73 -22.94 11.15
CA PRO A 237 -5.16 -22.81 10.90
C PRO A 237 -5.45 -21.80 9.79
N LEU A 238 -6.30 -22.21 8.83
CA LEU A 238 -6.67 -21.42 7.67
C LEU A 238 -8.12 -20.93 7.77
N VAL A 239 -8.29 -19.61 7.76
CA VAL A 239 -9.58 -18.92 7.66
C VAL A 239 -9.73 -18.39 6.25
N ARG A 240 -10.67 -18.91 5.47
CA ARG A 240 -10.95 -18.42 4.11
C ARG A 240 -11.99 -17.32 4.13
N VAL A 241 -11.76 -16.30 3.33
CA VAL A 241 -12.71 -15.22 3.06
C VAL A 241 -13.14 -15.35 1.60
N ALA A 242 -14.43 -15.62 1.39
CA ALA A 242 -14.98 -15.75 0.04
C ALA A 242 -14.83 -14.44 -0.76
N ALA A 243 -14.74 -14.57 -2.09
CA ALA A 243 -14.67 -13.42 -2.98
C ALA A 243 -15.94 -12.56 -2.90
N LEU A 244 -15.78 -11.26 -2.73
CA LEU A 244 -16.87 -10.28 -2.67
C LEU A 244 -16.84 -9.37 -3.89
N LYS A 245 -17.99 -8.73 -4.16
CA LYS A 245 -18.19 -7.94 -5.38
C LYS A 245 -17.26 -6.72 -5.46
N THR A 246 -17.03 -6.04 -4.32
CA THR A 246 -16.25 -4.79 -4.29
C THR A 246 -14.92 -4.95 -3.57
N ILE A 247 -13.92 -4.11 -3.92
CA ILE A 247 -12.61 -4.04 -3.25
C ILE A 247 -12.80 -3.70 -1.78
N ALA A 248 -13.66 -2.70 -1.50
CA ALA A 248 -13.91 -2.24 -0.14
C ALA A 248 -14.53 -3.34 0.73
N ALA A 249 -15.54 -4.06 0.22
CA ALA A 249 -16.16 -5.18 0.94
C ALA A 249 -15.17 -6.34 1.17
N GLN A 250 -14.35 -6.68 0.17
CA GLN A 250 -13.32 -7.71 0.30
C GLN A 250 -12.28 -7.35 1.36
N ASN A 251 -11.76 -6.13 1.33
CA ASN A 251 -10.77 -5.67 2.31
C ASN A 251 -11.36 -5.65 3.73
N LEU A 252 -12.60 -5.20 3.89
CA LEU A 252 -13.31 -5.19 5.16
C LEU A 252 -13.53 -6.61 5.71
N ALA A 253 -13.96 -7.54 4.88
CA ALA A 253 -14.15 -8.93 5.27
C ALA A 253 -12.83 -9.61 5.70
N MET A 254 -11.72 -9.33 5.00
CA MET A 254 -10.40 -9.82 5.36
C MET A 254 -9.94 -9.28 6.72
N ALA A 255 -10.10 -7.98 6.97
CA ALA A 255 -9.76 -7.36 8.24
C ALA A 255 -10.65 -7.88 9.40
N SER A 256 -11.96 -8.01 9.16
CA SER A 256 -12.92 -8.60 10.11
C SER A 256 -12.55 -10.03 10.49
N ALA A 257 -12.18 -10.85 9.50
CA ALA A 257 -11.73 -12.21 9.73
C ALA A 257 -10.42 -12.27 10.55
N ALA A 258 -9.49 -11.34 10.31
CA ALA A 258 -8.23 -11.26 11.05
C ALA A 258 -8.46 -10.88 12.52
N LEU A 259 -9.27 -9.85 12.79
CA LEU A 259 -9.65 -9.48 14.17
C LEU A 259 -10.35 -10.63 14.90
N THR A 260 -11.27 -11.32 14.22
CA THR A 260 -11.95 -12.49 14.76
C THR A 260 -10.97 -13.66 15.02
N ALA A 261 -9.98 -13.85 14.16
CA ALA A 261 -8.93 -14.84 14.37
C ALA A 261 -8.07 -14.50 15.60
N LEU A 262 -7.74 -13.22 15.82
CA LEU A 262 -7.06 -12.77 17.03
C LEU A 262 -7.91 -13.05 18.30
N GLY A 263 -9.22 -12.75 18.27
CA GLY A 263 -10.12 -13.07 19.38
C GLY A 263 -10.17 -14.56 19.71
N LYS A 264 -10.20 -15.43 18.69
CA LYS A 264 -10.14 -16.90 18.87
C LYS A 264 -8.81 -17.39 19.46
N ARG A 265 -7.74 -16.61 19.30
CA ARG A 265 -6.44 -16.86 19.92
C ARG A 265 -6.34 -16.32 21.36
N GLY A 266 -7.42 -15.73 21.90
CA GLY A 266 -7.51 -15.25 23.28
C GLY A 266 -7.14 -13.78 23.45
N PHE A 267 -6.98 -12.99 22.38
CA PHE A 267 -6.80 -11.56 22.51
C PHE A 267 -8.14 -10.88 22.75
N LEU A 268 -8.17 -9.98 23.72
CA LEU A 268 -9.39 -9.39 24.27
C LEU A 268 -9.43 -7.89 24.04
N GLY A 269 -10.63 -7.35 23.88
CA GLY A 269 -10.89 -5.92 23.93
C GLY A 269 -10.95 -5.36 25.36
N PRO A 270 -11.28 -4.04 25.51
CA PRO A 270 -11.29 -3.35 26.81
C PRO A 270 -12.28 -3.96 27.82
N GLY A 271 -13.44 -4.43 27.33
CA GLY A 271 -14.47 -5.10 28.12
C GLY A 271 -14.20 -6.57 28.42
N LYS A 272 -13.00 -7.08 28.09
CA LYS A 272 -12.61 -8.49 28.13
C LYS A 272 -13.39 -9.41 27.19
N GLU A 273 -14.04 -8.84 26.17
CA GLU A 273 -14.62 -9.57 25.05
C GLU A 273 -13.54 -9.98 24.05
N PRO A 274 -13.66 -11.14 23.37
CA PRO A 274 -12.75 -11.53 22.30
C PRO A 274 -12.76 -10.50 21.15
N LEU A 275 -11.60 -10.17 20.60
CA LEU A 275 -11.51 -9.32 19.41
C LEU A 275 -12.36 -9.91 18.27
N SER A 276 -13.01 -9.03 17.52
CA SER A 276 -13.89 -9.45 16.41
C SER A 276 -14.08 -8.33 15.39
N GLY A 277 -14.71 -8.67 14.26
CA GLY A 277 -15.00 -7.72 13.19
C GLY A 277 -15.96 -6.59 13.57
N VAL A 278 -16.69 -6.69 14.69
CA VAL A 278 -17.58 -5.61 15.18
C VAL A 278 -16.82 -4.32 15.56
N LEU A 279 -15.51 -4.43 15.79
CA LEU A 279 -14.64 -3.29 16.04
C LEU A 279 -14.46 -2.39 14.80
N LEU A 280 -14.77 -2.91 13.60
CA LEU A 280 -14.77 -2.14 12.35
C LEU A 280 -16.09 -1.40 12.16
N THR A 281 -16.34 -0.44 13.04
CA THR A 281 -17.48 0.47 12.92
C THR A 281 -17.40 1.31 11.64
N PRO A 282 -18.49 1.91 11.14
CA PRO A 282 -18.43 2.80 9.98
C PRO A 282 -17.37 3.92 10.12
N GLN A 283 -17.21 4.47 11.32
CA GLN A 283 -16.18 5.48 11.60
C GLN A 283 -14.77 4.88 11.49
N ALA A 284 -14.50 3.73 12.10
CA ALA A 284 -13.22 3.05 12.00
C ALA A 284 -12.85 2.72 10.55
N VAL A 285 -13.83 2.33 9.73
CA VAL A 285 -13.64 2.07 8.29
C VAL A 285 -13.31 3.37 7.54
N ALA A 286 -14.00 4.46 7.84
CA ALA A 286 -13.72 5.76 7.24
C ALA A 286 -12.31 6.26 7.61
N ASP A 287 -11.93 6.13 8.89
CA ASP A 287 -10.62 6.54 9.40
C ASP A 287 -9.46 5.65 8.90
N ALA A 288 -9.75 4.45 8.40
CA ALA A 288 -8.78 3.54 7.82
C ALA A 288 -8.36 3.93 6.39
N ALA A 289 -9.00 4.93 5.77
CA ALA A 289 -8.69 5.35 4.41
C ALA A 289 -7.22 5.81 4.29
N LEU A 290 -6.52 5.25 3.32
CA LEU A 290 -5.15 5.62 3.00
C LEU A 290 -5.12 6.53 1.76
N PRO A 291 -4.16 7.47 1.67
CA PRO A 291 -3.99 8.32 0.51
C PRO A 291 -3.86 7.51 -0.79
N GLY A 292 -4.51 7.98 -1.87
CA GLY A 292 -4.39 7.38 -3.20
C GLY A 292 -4.94 5.95 -3.33
N ARG A 293 -5.92 5.57 -2.52
CA ARG A 293 -6.60 4.26 -2.56
C ARG A 293 -8.12 4.44 -2.73
N GLY A 294 -8.55 4.85 -3.90
CA GLY A 294 -9.93 5.25 -4.15
C GLY A 294 -10.32 6.55 -3.41
N GLU A 295 -9.34 7.36 -3.07
CA GLU A 295 -9.51 8.57 -2.29
C GLU A 295 -10.31 9.62 -3.08
N ARG A 296 -11.41 10.10 -2.51
CA ARG A 296 -12.24 11.13 -3.13
C ARG A 296 -11.90 12.50 -2.56
N ARG A 297 -11.64 13.44 -3.44
CA ARG A 297 -11.34 14.84 -3.13
C ARG A 297 -12.07 15.78 -4.08
N TRP A 298 -11.91 17.08 -3.85
CA TRP A 298 -12.57 18.11 -4.66
C TRP A 298 -11.53 18.99 -5.32
N GLY A 299 -11.59 19.05 -6.63
CA GLY A 299 -10.81 19.97 -7.46
C GLY A 299 -11.41 21.39 -7.50
N GLN A 300 -10.78 22.26 -8.24
CA GLN A 300 -11.30 23.61 -8.48
C GLN A 300 -12.71 23.56 -9.06
N GLY A 301 -13.58 24.47 -8.61
CA GLY A 301 -14.97 24.50 -9.05
C GLY A 301 -15.85 23.38 -8.50
N GLY A 302 -15.40 22.65 -7.46
CA GLY A 302 -16.18 21.58 -6.84
C GLY A 302 -16.29 20.30 -7.68
N ILE A 303 -15.34 20.07 -8.58
CA ILE A 303 -15.31 18.87 -9.43
C ILE A 303 -14.82 17.67 -8.61
N PRO A 304 -15.53 16.54 -8.62
CA PRO A 304 -15.06 15.32 -7.97
C PRO A 304 -13.78 14.82 -8.62
N VAL A 305 -12.74 14.58 -7.81
CA VAL A 305 -11.47 13.98 -8.22
C VAL A 305 -11.26 12.73 -7.39
N VAL A 306 -11.07 11.60 -8.06
CA VAL A 306 -10.73 10.32 -7.41
C VAL A 306 -9.26 10.04 -7.65
N PHE A 307 -8.52 9.79 -6.58
CA PHE A 307 -7.12 9.39 -6.61
C PHE A 307 -6.99 7.90 -6.33
N ASP A 308 -6.44 7.17 -7.29
CA ASP A 308 -6.14 5.74 -7.11
C ASP A 308 -4.83 5.36 -7.82
N GLY A 309 -3.89 4.81 -7.07
CA GLY A 309 -2.58 4.39 -7.59
C GLY A 309 -2.60 3.08 -8.39
N ALA A 310 -3.75 2.64 -8.92
CA ALA A 310 -3.85 1.43 -9.75
C ALA A 310 -2.95 1.54 -10.99
N HIS A 311 -2.08 0.55 -11.16
CA HIS A 311 -1.04 0.52 -12.20
C HIS A 311 -0.91 -0.85 -12.87
N VAL A 312 -1.95 -1.68 -12.79
CA VAL A 312 -2.13 -2.94 -13.52
C VAL A 312 -3.56 -3.04 -14.04
N ALA A 313 -3.76 -3.71 -15.16
CA ALA A 313 -5.03 -3.77 -15.86
C ALA A 313 -6.19 -4.27 -14.96
N SER A 314 -5.99 -5.37 -14.24
CA SER A 314 -7.03 -5.96 -13.36
C SER A 314 -7.47 -5.01 -12.23
N SER A 315 -6.55 -4.19 -11.69
CA SER A 315 -6.88 -3.19 -10.67
C SER A 315 -7.68 -2.04 -11.25
N LEU A 316 -7.32 -1.56 -12.45
CA LEU A 316 -8.05 -0.49 -13.15
C LEU A 316 -9.46 -0.93 -13.54
N GLU A 317 -9.61 -2.14 -14.06
CA GLU A 317 -10.93 -2.70 -14.40
C GLU A 317 -11.85 -2.74 -13.19
N ARG A 318 -11.30 -3.18 -12.05
CA ARG A 318 -12.05 -3.31 -10.81
C ARG A 318 -12.43 -1.95 -10.22
N ILE A 319 -11.48 -1.00 -10.12
CA ILE A 319 -11.79 0.34 -9.58
C ILE A 319 -12.77 1.09 -10.48
N LEU A 320 -12.62 1.03 -11.80
CA LEU A 320 -13.55 1.65 -12.73
C LEU A 320 -14.96 1.03 -12.62
N GLY A 321 -15.06 -0.30 -12.45
CA GLY A 321 -16.34 -0.96 -12.22
C GLY A 321 -17.03 -0.46 -10.94
N GLU A 322 -16.28 -0.34 -9.84
CA GLU A 322 -16.83 0.15 -8.56
C GLU A 322 -17.23 1.63 -8.61
N LEU A 323 -16.43 2.48 -9.30
CA LEU A 323 -16.71 3.91 -9.41
C LEU A 323 -17.88 4.21 -10.35
N THR A 324 -18.03 3.45 -11.44
CA THR A 324 -19.13 3.64 -12.41
C THR A 324 -20.49 3.28 -11.79
N ASP A 325 -20.51 2.32 -10.86
CA ASP A 325 -21.74 1.93 -10.13
C ASP A 325 -22.07 2.93 -8.98
N SER A 326 -21.27 3.98 -8.79
CA SER A 326 -21.44 4.95 -7.70
C SER A 326 -22.42 6.05 -8.09
N GLU A 327 -23.46 6.24 -7.29
CA GLU A 327 -24.51 7.27 -7.52
C GLU A 327 -23.97 8.71 -7.61
N ASN A 328 -22.78 8.98 -7.03
CA ASN A 328 -22.17 10.31 -6.94
C ASN A 328 -21.11 10.60 -8.02
N LEU A 329 -20.90 9.69 -8.98
CA LEU A 329 -19.89 9.83 -10.05
C LEU A 329 -20.54 9.50 -11.40
N PRO A 330 -21.32 10.42 -12.00
CA PRO A 330 -22.09 10.15 -13.20
C PRO A 330 -21.20 10.05 -14.45
N GLY A 331 -21.51 9.07 -15.29
CA GLY A 331 -20.85 8.91 -16.58
C GLY A 331 -19.42 8.38 -16.49
N ARG A 332 -18.66 8.59 -17.57
CA ARG A 332 -17.26 8.15 -17.68
C ARG A 332 -16.32 9.25 -17.20
N PRO A 333 -15.18 8.88 -16.53
CA PRO A 333 -14.23 9.87 -16.07
C PRO A 333 -13.41 10.49 -17.20
N GLN A 334 -12.96 11.72 -16.93
CA GLN A 334 -11.73 12.24 -17.51
C GLN A 334 -10.55 11.62 -16.74
N VAL A 335 -9.55 11.07 -17.41
CA VAL A 335 -8.47 10.36 -16.71
C VAL A 335 -7.14 11.09 -16.89
N VAL A 336 -6.49 11.41 -15.79
CA VAL A 336 -5.08 11.81 -15.75
C VAL A 336 -4.24 10.58 -15.52
N LEU A 337 -3.34 10.27 -16.48
CA LEU A 337 -2.60 9.00 -16.50
C LEU A 337 -1.10 9.21 -16.61
N SER A 338 -0.35 8.51 -15.74
CA SER A 338 1.09 8.32 -15.88
C SER A 338 1.44 6.88 -15.53
N LEU A 339 2.29 6.24 -16.30
CA LEU A 339 2.66 4.83 -16.13
C LEU A 339 4.17 4.67 -16.00
N ALA A 340 4.61 3.80 -15.10
CA ALA A 340 6.01 3.42 -15.01
C ALA A 340 6.42 2.51 -16.18
N ASN A 341 7.71 2.57 -16.59
CA ASN A 341 8.22 1.85 -17.75
C ASN A 341 8.12 0.32 -17.64
N ASP A 342 8.10 -0.22 -16.41
CA ASP A 342 8.04 -1.67 -16.14
C ASP A 342 6.61 -2.26 -16.20
N LYS A 343 5.60 -1.45 -16.54
CA LYS A 343 4.20 -1.90 -16.57
C LYS A 343 3.76 -2.41 -17.94
N ASP A 344 2.73 -3.25 -17.94
CA ASP A 344 2.07 -3.68 -19.16
C ASP A 344 1.14 -2.57 -19.69
N HIS A 345 1.73 -1.62 -20.44
CA HIS A 345 1.03 -0.46 -20.97
C HIS A 345 -0.14 -0.85 -21.87
N GLN A 346 0.05 -1.89 -22.70
CA GLN A 346 -0.98 -2.35 -23.62
C GLN A 346 -2.21 -2.89 -22.89
N ALA A 347 -1.99 -3.74 -21.87
CA ALA A 347 -3.09 -4.27 -21.07
C ALA A 347 -3.81 -3.15 -20.29
N ILE A 348 -3.08 -2.18 -19.75
CA ILE A 348 -3.64 -1.04 -19.01
C ILE A 348 -4.51 -0.18 -19.93
N LEU A 349 -4.02 0.21 -21.11
CA LEU A 349 -4.77 1.01 -22.07
C LEU A 349 -6.01 0.25 -22.56
N LYS A 350 -5.89 -1.05 -22.81
CA LYS A 350 -7.04 -1.90 -23.14
C LYS A 350 -8.12 -1.92 -22.06
N ALA A 351 -7.71 -1.94 -20.78
CA ALA A 351 -8.64 -1.90 -19.64
C ALA A 351 -9.42 -0.58 -19.56
N LEU A 352 -8.84 0.54 -20.02
CA LEU A 352 -9.48 1.87 -20.08
C LEU A 352 -10.45 2.03 -21.26
N ARG A 353 -10.30 1.22 -22.31
CA ARG A 353 -11.07 1.37 -23.55
C ARG A 353 -12.56 1.22 -23.30
N GLY A 354 -13.35 2.20 -23.77
CA GLY A 354 -14.81 2.23 -23.63
C GLY A 354 -15.31 2.54 -22.23
N ARG A 355 -14.42 2.74 -21.25
CA ARG A 355 -14.76 3.01 -19.85
C ARG A 355 -14.42 4.44 -19.42
N VAL A 356 -13.67 5.18 -20.21
CA VAL A 356 -13.25 6.55 -19.94
C VAL A 356 -13.70 7.47 -21.06
N ASP A 357 -13.82 8.77 -20.80
CA ASP A 357 -14.22 9.77 -21.78
C ASP A 357 -12.99 10.31 -22.54
N SER A 358 -11.94 10.68 -21.80
CA SER A 358 -10.66 11.12 -22.40
C SER A 358 -9.50 10.80 -21.47
N LEU A 359 -8.30 10.67 -22.04
CA LEU A 359 -7.03 10.54 -21.32
C LEU A 359 -6.20 11.82 -21.45
N TYR A 360 -5.59 12.23 -20.35
CA TYR A 360 -4.57 13.28 -20.28
C TYR A 360 -3.29 12.61 -19.81
N CYS A 361 -2.41 12.32 -20.78
CA CYS A 361 -1.16 11.60 -20.52
C CYS A 361 -0.08 12.57 -20.07
N THR A 362 0.59 12.26 -18.98
CA THR A 362 1.62 13.10 -18.38
C THR A 362 2.78 12.29 -17.85
N SER A 363 3.93 12.92 -17.67
CA SER A 363 5.08 12.41 -16.91
C SER A 363 5.15 13.10 -15.57
N VAL A 364 5.68 12.40 -14.57
CA VAL A 364 5.94 12.99 -13.24
C VAL A 364 7.45 13.06 -12.99
N PRO A 365 7.93 14.06 -12.22
CA PRO A 365 9.37 14.25 -11.98
C PRO A 365 10.02 13.11 -11.21
N SER A 366 9.23 12.39 -10.40
CA SER A 366 9.70 11.31 -9.53
C SER A 366 9.44 9.94 -10.14
N GLY A 367 10.44 9.04 -10.09
CA GLY A 367 10.35 7.69 -10.62
C GLY A 367 10.74 7.57 -12.09
N ILE A 368 10.66 6.35 -12.63
CA ILE A 368 10.94 6.04 -14.04
C ILE A 368 9.60 5.84 -14.75
N HIS A 369 9.13 6.88 -15.40
CA HIS A 369 7.85 6.90 -16.10
C HIS A 369 8.03 6.88 -17.62
N LEU A 370 7.03 6.33 -18.29
CA LEU A 370 6.92 6.41 -19.75
C LEU A 370 6.75 7.86 -20.17
N ASP A 371 7.39 8.23 -21.26
CA ASP A 371 7.25 9.54 -21.86
C ASP A 371 5.79 9.84 -22.20
N ALA A 372 5.31 11.06 -21.92
CA ALA A 372 3.92 11.45 -22.11
C ALA A 372 3.48 11.39 -23.57
N ALA A 373 4.36 11.76 -24.52
CA ALA A 373 4.08 11.70 -25.95
C ALA A 373 3.92 10.25 -26.40
N LEU A 374 4.84 9.37 -25.98
CA LEU A 374 4.79 7.94 -26.31
C LEU A 374 3.52 7.28 -25.72
N LEU A 375 3.18 7.57 -24.46
CA LEU A 375 1.95 7.05 -23.82
C LEU A 375 0.70 7.53 -24.59
N THR A 376 0.70 8.78 -25.04
CA THR A 376 -0.40 9.37 -25.82
C THR A 376 -0.55 8.68 -27.18
N GLU A 377 0.56 8.42 -27.88
CA GLU A 377 0.56 7.70 -29.15
C GLU A 377 0.01 6.29 -29.00
N MET A 378 0.51 5.52 -28.03
CA MET A 378 0.02 4.17 -27.71
C MET A 378 -1.49 4.17 -27.38
N ALA A 379 -1.97 5.17 -26.65
CA ALA A 379 -3.39 5.29 -26.31
C ALA A 379 -4.26 5.55 -27.55
N ARG A 380 -3.81 6.44 -28.45
CA ARG A 380 -4.51 6.74 -29.71
C ARG A 380 -4.55 5.55 -30.66
N GLU A 381 -3.46 4.78 -30.76
CA GLU A 381 -3.41 3.53 -31.53
C GLU A 381 -4.47 2.51 -31.05
N GLN A 382 -4.79 2.51 -29.76
CA GLN A 382 -5.86 1.68 -29.19
C GLN A 382 -7.25 2.32 -29.29
N GLY A 383 -7.39 3.47 -29.97
CA GLY A 383 -8.66 4.15 -30.16
C GLY A 383 -9.18 4.91 -28.94
N LEU A 384 -8.29 5.26 -28.00
CA LEU A 384 -8.62 6.10 -26.86
C LEU A 384 -8.43 7.58 -27.22
N PRO A 385 -9.39 8.47 -26.90
CA PRO A 385 -9.19 9.91 -26.99
C PRO A 385 -8.10 10.33 -25.98
N ALA A 386 -6.92 10.66 -26.47
CA ALA A 386 -5.77 10.96 -25.61
C ALA A 386 -5.10 12.29 -26.00
N THR A 387 -4.70 13.05 -25.01
CA THR A 387 -4.01 14.33 -25.12
C THR A 387 -2.73 14.28 -24.30
N GLU A 388 -1.62 14.65 -24.94
CA GLU A 388 -0.35 14.90 -24.26
C GLU A 388 -0.44 16.18 -23.45
N THR A 389 0.17 16.20 -22.27
CA THR A 389 0.23 17.36 -21.39
C THR A 389 1.66 17.62 -20.92
N HIS A 390 1.97 18.90 -20.67
CA HIS A 390 3.32 19.33 -20.33
C HIS A 390 3.70 19.07 -18.86
N SER A 391 2.69 18.90 -18.00
CA SER A 391 2.86 18.61 -16.59
C SER A 391 1.63 17.89 -16.03
N SER A 392 1.78 17.26 -14.88
CA SER A 392 0.67 16.67 -14.12
C SER A 392 -0.41 17.72 -13.78
N GLN A 393 0.00 18.95 -13.43
CA GLN A 393 -0.92 20.06 -13.15
C GLN A 393 -1.73 20.45 -14.41
N ASP A 394 -1.07 20.62 -15.58
CA ASP A 394 -1.75 20.88 -16.86
C ASP A 394 -2.76 19.77 -17.20
N ALA A 395 -2.40 18.51 -16.91
CA ALA A 395 -3.29 17.36 -17.11
C ALA A 395 -4.53 17.44 -16.21
N LEU A 396 -4.36 17.76 -14.92
CA LEU A 396 -5.47 17.89 -13.97
C LEU A 396 -6.38 19.07 -14.34
N ASP A 397 -5.81 20.21 -14.71
CA ASP A 397 -6.56 21.42 -15.09
C ASP A 397 -7.41 21.18 -16.33
N ARG A 398 -6.85 20.56 -17.38
CA ARG A 398 -7.60 20.21 -18.60
C ARG A 398 -8.67 19.16 -18.35
N ALA A 399 -8.34 18.11 -17.58
CA ALA A 399 -9.31 17.08 -17.21
C ALA A 399 -10.47 17.69 -16.41
N SER A 400 -10.18 18.58 -15.45
CA SER A 400 -11.17 19.29 -14.64
C SER A 400 -12.04 20.22 -15.47
N ALA A 401 -11.45 21.00 -16.38
CA ALA A 401 -12.21 21.87 -17.29
C ALA A 401 -13.18 21.07 -18.17
N ARG A 402 -12.79 19.88 -18.61
CA ARG A 402 -13.66 18.99 -19.39
C ARG A 402 -14.77 18.34 -18.53
N ALA A 403 -14.47 18.02 -17.27
CA ALA A 403 -15.43 17.46 -16.32
C ALA A 403 -16.44 18.49 -15.77
N ALA A 404 -16.21 19.79 -15.95
CA ALA A 404 -17.05 20.86 -15.38
C ALA A 404 -18.52 20.82 -15.83
N ALA A 405 -18.87 20.06 -16.87
CA ALA A 405 -20.25 19.85 -17.33
C ALA A 405 -21.02 18.77 -16.54
N GLY A 406 -20.61 18.46 -15.30
CA GLY A 406 -21.24 17.45 -14.45
C GLY A 406 -20.52 16.10 -14.44
N GLY A 407 -19.26 16.05 -14.89
CA GLY A 407 -18.41 14.86 -14.86
C GLY A 407 -17.46 14.82 -13.65
N TRP A 408 -16.48 13.92 -13.70
CA TRP A 408 -15.47 13.73 -12.66
C TRP A 408 -14.11 13.33 -13.25
N VAL A 409 -13.07 13.43 -12.43
CA VAL A 409 -11.70 13.12 -12.83
C VAL A 409 -11.19 11.90 -12.06
N LEU A 410 -10.52 10.98 -12.75
CA LEU A 410 -9.73 9.90 -12.14
C LEU A 410 -8.25 10.19 -12.37
N VAL A 411 -7.48 10.29 -11.30
CA VAL A 411 -6.01 10.36 -11.33
C VAL A 411 -5.47 8.97 -11.01
N THR A 412 -4.75 8.33 -11.95
CA THR A 412 -4.36 6.93 -11.81
C THR A 412 -3.09 6.55 -12.58
N GLY A 413 -2.65 5.31 -12.42
CA GLY A 413 -1.49 4.72 -13.11
C GLY A 413 -0.20 4.78 -12.29
N SER A 414 -0.10 5.68 -11.30
CA SER A 414 1.08 5.81 -10.45
C SER A 414 0.75 6.50 -9.13
N LEU A 415 1.29 5.98 -8.02
CA LEU A 415 1.22 6.69 -6.73
C LEU A 415 2.05 7.97 -6.71
N TYR A 416 3.10 8.06 -7.52
CA TYR A 416 3.86 9.31 -7.68
C TYR A 416 3.02 10.41 -8.34
N LEU A 417 2.19 10.07 -9.33
CA LEU A 417 1.25 11.00 -9.93
C LEU A 417 0.20 11.46 -8.91
N VAL A 418 -0.29 10.53 -8.10
CA VAL A 418 -1.22 10.85 -7.01
C VAL A 418 -0.59 11.85 -6.04
N GLY A 419 0.65 11.61 -5.58
CA GLY A 419 1.37 12.49 -4.65
C GLY A 419 1.59 13.89 -5.21
N ASP A 420 1.93 13.98 -6.49
CA ASP A 420 2.19 15.26 -7.17
C ASP A 420 0.92 16.14 -7.28
N LEU A 421 -0.25 15.52 -7.40
CA LEU A 421 -1.52 16.23 -7.64
C LEU A 421 -2.44 16.33 -6.41
N ARG A 422 -2.26 15.47 -5.42
CA ARG A 422 -3.17 15.39 -4.28
C ARG A 422 -3.27 16.70 -3.50
N GLY A 423 -2.14 17.40 -3.31
CA GLY A 423 -2.08 18.70 -2.66
C GLY A 423 -2.83 19.83 -3.38
N GLN A 424 -3.16 19.65 -4.66
CA GLN A 424 -3.90 20.62 -5.48
C GLN A 424 -5.42 20.52 -5.29
N THR A 425 -5.89 19.61 -4.46
CA THR A 425 -7.31 19.34 -4.19
C THR A 425 -7.62 19.41 -2.70
N THR A 426 -8.90 19.55 -2.34
CA THR A 426 -9.35 19.67 -0.95
C THR A 426 -10.17 18.47 -0.50
N ASN A 427 -10.12 18.15 0.79
CA ASN A 427 -10.98 17.12 1.41
C ASN A 427 -12.40 17.64 1.70
N ALA A 428 -12.56 18.96 1.77
CA ALA A 428 -13.86 19.54 2.09
C ALA A 428 -14.81 19.34 0.91
N TYR A 429 -15.90 18.61 1.15
CA TYR A 429 -17.06 18.66 0.29
C TYR A 429 -17.51 20.14 0.22
N PRO A 430 -17.67 20.77 -0.94
CA PRO A 430 -18.31 22.07 -0.98
C PRO A 430 -19.68 21.89 -0.31
N SER A 431 -19.96 22.68 0.73
CA SER A 431 -21.30 22.70 1.34
C SER A 431 -22.31 22.83 0.21
N PRO A 432 -23.44 22.09 0.26
CA PRO A 432 -24.47 22.27 -0.74
C PRO A 432 -24.74 23.78 -0.82
N ILE A 433 -24.61 24.35 -2.00
CA ILE A 433 -24.99 25.73 -2.25
C ILE A 433 -26.47 25.80 -1.85
N GLU A 434 -26.78 26.54 -0.80
CA GLU A 434 -28.18 26.85 -0.48
C GLU A 434 -28.84 27.34 -1.77
N PRO A 435 -29.96 26.77 -2.18
CA PRO A 435 -30.64 27.26 -3.35
C PRO A 435 -30.94 28.77 -3.13
N PRO A 436 -30.76 29.63 -4.14
CA PRO A 436 -31.09 31.03 -3.99
C PRO A 436 -32.54 31.14 -3.57
N CYS A 437 -32.81 31.93 -2.52
CA CYS A 437 -34.13 32.26 -2.02
C CYS A 437 -34.96 32.93 -3.09
#